data_22a901a64009601040ddd45ba293c55c
#
_entry.id   22a901a64009601040ddd45ba293c55c
#
_cell.length_a   1.000
_cell.length_b   1.000
_cell.length_c   1.000
_cell.angle_alpha   90.00
_cell.angle_beta   90.00
_cell.angle_gamma   90.00
#
_symmetry.space_group_name_H-M   'P 1'
#
loop_
_entity.id
_entity.type
_entity.pdbx_description
1 polymer ?
#
loop_
_entity_poly.entity_id
_entity_poly.type
_entity_poly.pdbx_seq_one_letter_code
_entity_poly.pdbx_strand_id
1 'polypeptide(L)'
;MSDAAPILHATLVTRLQAGDWRGVLLCGPSGVGKSDLALRLIADGWWLVADDRVLVWTDGGRLFGRAPPTLAGLIELRGQGVQSENQCRDWSGIHLCIDCQPAGLELERVPEPQTTSVMGRPLPLARVTARDASAVPRINRLARLP
;
A
#
# COMPACT_ATOMS: atom_id res chain seq x y z
N MET A 1 18.17 0.31 24.00
CA MET A 1 17.19 1.03 23.22
C MET A 1 16.94 0.29 21.90
N SER A 2 15.71 0.16 21.56
CA SER A 2 15.38 -0.49 20.29
C SER A 2 15.38 0.53 19.16
N ASP A 3 16.18 0.27 18.14
CA ASP A 3 16.18 1.05 16.91
C ASP A 3 15.33 0.39 15.82
N ALA A 4 14.53 -0.59 16.22
CA ALA A 4 13.66 -1.28 15.29
C ALA A 4 12.62 -0.32 14.71
N ALA A 5 12.48 -0.30 13.40
CA ALA A 5 11.44 0.47 12.74
C ALA A 5 10.06 -0.07 13.15
N PRO A 6 9.05 0.81 13.35
CA PRO A 6 7.69 0.34 13.57
C PRO A 6 7.21 -0.52 12.41
N ILE A 7 6.35 -1.50 12.73
CA ILE A 7 5.74 -2.38 11.76
C ILE A 7 4.27 -2.02 11.60
N LEU A 8 3.85 -1.75 10.38
CA LEU A 8 2.44 -1.54 10.05
C LEU A 8 1.85 -2.82 9.47
N HIS A 9 0.62 -3.12 9.85
CA HIS A 9 -0.18 -4.18 9.19
C HIS A 9 -0.83 -3.59 7.93
N ALA A 10 -0.06 -3.59 6.87
CA ALA A 10 -0.44 -3.00 5.61
C ALA A 10 0.32 -3.68 4.48
N THR A 11 -0.13 -3.46 3.26
CA THR A 11 0.57 -3.90 2.06
C THR A 11 1.07 -2.65 1.34
N LEU A 12 2.32 -2.65 0.90
CA LEU A 12 2.93 -1.51 0.22
C LEU A 12 3.25 -1.89 -1.21
N VAL A 13 2.69 -1.13 -2.14
CA VAL A 13 3.00 -1.20 -3.57
C VAL A 13 3.53 0.14 -4.03
N THR A 14 4.30 0.14 -5.12
CA THR A 14 4.94 1.35 -5.63
C THR A 14 5.02 1.34 -7.13
N ARG A 15 5.12 2.51 -7.73
CA ARG A 15 5.46 2.65 -9.14
C ARG A 15 6.29 3.91 -9.37
N LEU A 16 7.04 3.89 -10.44
CA LEU A 16 7.90 5.01 -10.83
C LEU A 16 7.06 6.10 -11.50
N GLN A 17 7.15 7.32 -10.98
CA GLN A 17 6.49 8.49 -11.56
C GLN A 17 7.47 9.66 -11.52
N ALA A 18 7.72 10.27 -12.65
CA ALA A 18 8.61 11.43 -12.76
C ALA A 18 9.97 11.20 -12.07
N GLY A 19 10.53 10.01 -12.25
CA GLY A 19 11.83 9.66 -11.67
C GLY A 19 11.83 9.29 -10.20
N ASP A 20 10.66 9.24 -9.55
CA ASP A 20 10.55 8.91 -8.14
C ASP A 20 9.62 7.70 -7.92
N TRP A 21 10.01 6.82 -7.01
CA TRP A 21 9.20 5.67 -6.62
C TRP A 21 8.17 6.11 -5.57
N ARG A 22 6.92 6.14 -5.98
CA ARG A 22 5.82 6.62 -5.16
C ARG A 22 4.97 5.46 -4.67
N GLY A 23 5.05 5.23 -3.37
CA GLY A 23 4.39 4.09 -2.73
C GLY A 23 3.01 4.42 -2.20
N VAL A 24 2.16 3.41 -2.23
CA VAL A 24 0.79 3.43 -1.70
C VAL A 24 0.65 2.33 -0.65
N LEU A 25 0.28 2.72 0.57
CA LEU A 25 -0.08 1.77 1.62
C LEU A 25 -1.52 1.33 1.43
N LEU A 26 -1.72 0.02 1.38
CA LEU A 26 -3.06 -0.58 1.40
C LEU A 26 -3.33 -1.03 2.83
N CYS A 27 -4.23 -0.35 3.51
CA CYS A 27 -4.56 -0.58 4.92
C CYS A 27 -5.95 -1.21 5.03
N GLY A 28 -6.24 -1.78 6.17
CA GLY A 28 -7.53 -2.39 6.44
C GLY A 28 -7.39 -3.72 7.17
N PRO A 29 -8.51 -4.26 7.66
CA PRO A 29 -8.47 -5.50 8.43
C PRO A 29 -8.05 -6.70 7.60
N SER A 30 -7.58 -7.74 8.26
CA SER A 30 -7.27 -9.02 7.64
C SER A 30 -8.51 -9.55 6.90
N GLY A 31 -8.30 -10.05 5.68
CA GLY A 31 -9.40 -10.60 4.87
C GLY A 31 -10.17 -9.58 4.05
N VAL A 32 -9.86 -8.28 4.14
CA VAL A 32 -10.54 -7.25 3.32
C VAL A 32 -10.16 -7.32 1.85
N GLY A 33 -9.02 -7.95 1.52
CA GLY A 33 -8.57 -8.11 0.14
C GLY A 33 -7.34 -7.31 -0.24
N LYS A 34 -6.50 -6.93 0.73
CA LYS A 34 -5.29 -6.13 0.46
C LYS A 34 -4.30 -6.85 -0.47
N SER A 35 -3.99 -8.12 -0.19
CA SER A 35 -3.04 -8.87 -1.02
C SER A 35 -3.58 -9.13 -2.42
N ASP A 36 -4.87 -9.43 -2.54
CA ASP A 36 -5.52 -9.57 -3.84
C ASP A 36 -5.50 -8.26 -4.64
N LEU A 37 -5.76 -7.14 -3.97
CA LEU A 37 -5.68 -5.82 -4.60
C LEU A 37 -4.25 -5.50 -5.04
N ALA A 38 -3.26 -5.84 -4.21
CA ALA A 38 -1.85 -5.68 -4.57
C ALA A 38 -1.51 -6.51 -5.81
N LEU A 39 -1.98 -7.76 -5.88
CA LEU A 39 -1.77 -8.62 -7.05
C LEU A 39 -2.32 -7.98 -8.34
N ARG A 40 -3.53 -7.41 -8.26
CA ARG A 40 -4.14 -6.72 -9.41
C ARG A 40 -3.38 -5.45 -9.79
N LEU A 41 -2.88 -4.71 -8.81
CA LEU A 41 -2.03 -3.54 -9.06
C LEU A 41 -0.71 -3.94 -9.71
N ILE A 42 -0.09 -5.02 -9.25
CA ILE A 42 1.15 -5.55 -9.84
C ILE A 42 0.92 -5.94 -11.30
N ALA A 43 -0.20 -6.58 -11.60
CA ALA A 43 -0.57 -6.91 -12.97
C ALA A 43 -0.76 -5.67 -13.85
N ASP A 44 -1.06 -4.53 -13.24
CA ASP A 44 -1.24 -3.24 -13.93
C ASP A 44 0.04 -2.38 -13.96
N GLY A 45 1.17 -2.95 -13.58
CA GLY A 45 2.48 -2.27 -13.67
C GLY A 45 3.04 -1.73 -12.35
N TRP A 46 2.34 -1.93 -11.23
CA TRP A 46 2.90 -1.61 -9.92
C TRP A 46 3.91 -2.67 -9.48
N TRP A 47 4.72 -2.35 -8.50
CA TRP A 47 5.73 -3.23 -7.93
C TRP A 47 5.42 -3.49 -6.47
N LEU A 48 5.63 -4.73 -6.02
CA LEU A 48 5.47 -5.08 -4.62
C LEU A 48 6.65 -4.56 -3.81
N VAL A 49 6.39 -3.95 -2.66
CA VAL A 49 7.42 -3.63 -1.69
C VAL A 49 7.27 -4.53 -0.47
N ALA A 50 6.07 -4.66 0.06
CA ALA A 50 5.81 -5.50 1.24
C ALA A 50 4.36 -5.95 1.28
N ASP A 51 4.12 -7.17 1.71
CA ASP A 51 2.77 -7.70 1.92
C ASP A 51 2.53 -7.94 3.41
N ASP A 52 1.38 -7.48 3.91
CA ASP A 52 0.88 -7.65 5.28
C ASP A 52 1.71 -6.95 6.37
N ARG A 53 3.01 -6.80 6.22
CA ARG A 53 3.89 -6.15 7.20
C ARG A 53 4.86 -5.22 6.51
N VAL A 54 4.86 -3.96 6.93
CA VAL A 54 5.72 -2.92 6.39
C VAL A 54 6.52 -2.31 7.53
N LEU A 55 7.84 -2.39 7.44
CA LEU A 55 8.73 -1.63 8.31
C LEU A 55 8.78 -0.19 7.77
N VAL A 56 8.53 0.79 8.61
CA VAL A 56 8.50 2.20 8.21
C VAL A 56 9.54 3.01 8.93
N TRP A 57 10.07 4.03 8.26
CA TRP A 57 11.01 4.99 8.85
C TRP A 57 10.87 6.33 8.15
N THR A 58 11.45 7.35 8.75
CA THR A 58 11.53 8.69 8.14
C THR A 58 12.98 9.08 7.90
N ASP A 59 13.20 9.82 6.84
CA ASP A 59 14.50 10.37 6.51
C ASP A 59 14.28 11.65 5.71
N GLY A 60 14.92 12.75 6.14
CA GLY A 60 14.77 14.03 5.46
C GLY A 60 13.35 14.53 5.37
N GLY A 61 12.51 14.21 6.36
CA GLY A 61 11.11 14.61 6.37
C GLY A 61 10.21 13.76 5.48
N ARG A 62 10.73 12.71 4.87
CA ARG A 62 9.99 11.80 4.00
C ARG A 62 9.76 10.46 4.71
N LEU A 63 8.66 9.80 4.36
CA LEU A 63 8.30 8.51 4.90
C LEU A 63 8.66 7.41 3.90
N PHE A 64 9.24 6.33 4.41
CA PHE A 64 9.67 5.18 3.62
C PHE A 64 9.19 3.88 4.24
N GLY A 65 9.12 2.83 3.42
CA GLY A 65 8.77 1.50 3.87
C GLY A 65 9.50 0.40 3.13
N ARG A 66 9.61 -0.75 3.80
CA ARG A 66 10.18 -1.98 3.24
C ARG A 66 9.56 -3.20 3.91
N ALA A 67 9.73 -4.36 3.29
CA ALA A 67 9.34 -5.61 3.92
C ALA A 67 10.33 -5.99 5.03
N PRO A 68 9.88 -6.68 6.09
CA PRO A 68 10.81 -7.40 6.95
C PRO A 68 11.66 -8.36 6.09
N PRO A 69 12.96 -8.54 6.40
CA PRO A 69 13.86 -9.33 5.53
C PRO A 69 13.36 -10.73 5.21
N THR A 70 12.71 -11.40 6.17
CA THR A 70 12.18 -12.75 5.96
C THR A 70 10.96 -12.81 5.04
N LEU A 71 10.32 -11.67 4.77
CA LEU A 71 9.11 -11.57 3.95
C LEU A 71 9.35 -10.85 2.62
N ALA A 72 10.58 -10.42 2.36
CA ALA A 72 10.89 -9.66 1.15
C ALA A 72 10.56 -10.46 -0.12
N GLY A 73 9.84 -9.82 -1.04
CA GLY A 73 9.47 -10.43 -2.31
C GLY A 73 8.39 -11.50 -2.23
N LEU A 74 7.73 -11.64 -1.09
CA LEU A 74 6.68 -12.65 -0.89
C LEU A 74 5.31 -11.99 -0.81
N ILE A 75 4.32 -12.65 -1.41
CA ILE A 75 2.92 -12.25 -1.33
C ILE A 75 2.07 -13.47 -0.98
N GLU A 76 1.12 -13.30 -0.08
CA GLU A 76 0.20 -14.37 0.28
C GLU A 76 -1.07 -14.28 -0.57
N LEU A 77 -1.35 -15.33 -1.32
CA LEU A 77 -2.54 -15.43 -2.16
C LEU A 77 -3.48 -16.46 -1.54
N ARG A 78 -4.68 -16.02 -1.19
CA ARG A 78 -5.68 -16.90 -0.60
C ARG A 78 -5.97 -18.09 -1.53
N GLY A 79 -5.87 -19.29 -0.98
CA GLY A 79 -6.05 -20.54 -1.74
C GLY A 79 -4.82 -21.06 -2.44
N GLN A 80 -3.76 -20.25 -2.54
CA GLN A 80 -2.51 -20.62 -3.20
C GLN A 80 -1.30 -20.53 -2.29
N GLY A 81 -1.44 -19.92 -1.13
CA GLY A 81 -0.37 -19.77 -0.15
C GLY A 81 0.60 -18.65 -0.48
N VAL A 82 1.78 -18.72 0.12
CA VAL A 82 2.83 -17.72 -0.07
C VAL A 82 3.54 -17.95 -1.40
N GLN A 83 3.65 -16.91 -2.19
CA GLN A 83 4.27 -16.94 -3.52
C GLN A 83 5.39 -15.92 -3.61
N SER A 84 6.41 -16.21 -4.41
CA SER A 84 7.44 -15.22 -4.76
C SER A 84 6.90 -14.30 -5.85
N GLU A 85 7.16 -13.01 -5.69
CA GLU A 85 6.84 -11.99 -6.70
C GLU A 85 8.13 -11.38 -7.22
N ASN A 86 8.41 -11.55 -8.52
CA ASN A 86 9.62 -11.01 -9.12
C ASN A 86 9.55 -9.50 -9.35
N GLN A 87 8.35 -8.97 -9.54
CA GLN A 87 8.14 -7.53 -9.71
C GLN A 87 8.06 -6.87 -8.34
N CYS A 88 9.18 -6.82 -7.66
CA CYS A 88 9.30 -6.31 -6.30
C CYS A 88 10.50 -5.37 -6.16
N ARG A 89 10.41 -4.50 -5.14
CA ARG A 89 11.45 -3.56 -4.77
C ARG A 89 11.77 -3.68 -3.29
N ASP A 90 13.01 -3.41 -2.93
CA ASP A 90 13.48 -3.54 -1.55
C ASP A 90 12.88 -2.47 -0.62
N TRP A 91 12.60 -1.28 -1.16
CA TRP A 91 12.03 -0.18 -0.39
C TRP A 91 11.37 0.84 -1.32
N SER A 92 10.57 1.72 -0.76
CA SER A 92 9.93 2.82 -1.50
C SER A 92 9.56 3.96 -0.56
N GLY A 93 9.49 5.17 -1.11
CA GLY A 93 8.76 6.26 -0.46
C GLY A 93 7.30 5.91 -0.33
N ILE A 94 6.64 6.48 0.69
CA ILE A 94 5.21 6.29 0.93
C ILE A 94 4.53 7.63 0.77
N HIS A 95 3.52 7.71 -0.11
CA HIS A 95 2.92 8.99 -0.51
C HIS A 95 1.40 9.03 -0.36
N LEU A 96 0.75 7.88 -0.16
CA LEU A 96 -0.71 7.77 -0.09
C LEU A 96 -1.09 6.56 0.75
N CYS A 97 -2.14 6.69 1.54
CA CYS A 97 -2.74 5.57 2.26
C CYS A 97 -4.14 5.30 1.70
N ILE A 98 -4.40 4.07 1.31
CA ILE A 98 -5.72 3.61 0.91
C ILE A 98 -6.30 2.80 2.07
N ASP A 99 -7.43 3.27 2.59
CA ASP A 99 -8.21 2.52 3.58
C ASP A 99 -9.15 1.59 2.81
N CYS A 100 -8.75 0.32 2.72
CA CYS A 100 -9.48 -0.69 1.98
C CYS A 100 -10.79 -1.03 2.69
N GLN A 101 -11.90 -0.87 2.00
CA GLN A 101 -13.24 -1.11 2.53
C GLN A 101 -13.78 -2.44 2.04
N PRO A 102 -14.62 -3.12 2.86
CA PRO A 102 -15.29 -4.34 2.43
C PRO A 102 -16.38 -4.05 1.41
N ALA A 103 -16.76 -5.07 0.65
CA ALA A 103 -17.86 -5.00 -0.30
C ALA A 103 -19.18 -4.69 0.43
N GLY A 104 -20.07 -3.98 -0.23
CA GLY A 104 -21.41 -3.68 0.31
C GLY A 104 -21.48 -2.45 1.21
N LEU A 105 -20.35 -1.85 1.55
CA LEU A 105 -20.32 -0.62 2.33
C LEU A 105 -20.45 0.58 1.40
N GLU A 106 -21.41 1.45 1.66
CA GLU A 106 -21.62 2.65 0.86
C GLU A 106 -20.61 3.73 1.26
N LEU A 107 -19.88 4.26 0.29
CA LEU A 107 -18.93 5.33 0.50
C LEU A 107 -19.56 6.68 0.14
N GLU A 108 -19.09 7.75 0.79
CA GLU A 108 -19.50 9.11 0.42
C GLU A 108 -19.17 9.38 -1.04
N ARG A 109 -20.09 10.06 -1.73
CA ARG A 109 -19.91 10.38 -3.16
C ARG A 109 -18.79 11.37 -3.40
N VAL A 110 -18.70 12.40 -2.56
CA VAL A 110 -17.68 13.46 -2.66
C VAL A 110 -17.16 13.73 -1.25
N PRO A 111 -16.23 12.89 -0.75
CA PRO A 111 -15.72 13.07 0.61
C PRO A 111 -14.81 14.29 0.69
N GLU A 112 -14.77 14.90 1.87
CA GLU A 112 -13.76 15.89 2.19
C GLU A 112 -12.38 15.22 2.17
N PRO A 113 -11.33 15.92 1.71
CA PRO A 113 -9.97 15.41 1.77
C PRO A 113 -9.60 15.02 3.19
N GLN A 114 -9.01 13.84 3.36
CA GLN A 114 -8.60 13.31 4.65
C GLN A 114 -7.12 12.99 4.65
N THR A 115 -6.55 12.99 5.85
CA THR A 115 -5.18 12.57 6.08
C THR A 115 -5.14 11.58 7.24
N THR A 116 -4.10 10.76 7.25
CA THR A 116 -3.74 9.92 8.39
C THR A 116 -2.30 10.25 8.77
N SER A 117 -1.90 9.90 9.97
CA SER A 117 -0.55 10.16 10.44
C SER A 117 0.21 8.83 10.58
N VAL A 118 1.39 8.78 10.00
CA VAL A 118 2.31 7.65 10.17
C VAL A 118 3.64 8.22 10.63
N MET A 119 4.11 7.80 11.80
CA MET A 119 5.33 8.32 12.43
C MET A 119 5.35 9.86 12.52
N GLY A 120 4.20 10.45 12.83
CA GLY A 120 4.07 11.90 12.92
C GLY A 120 4.03 12.62 11.58
N ARG A 121 4.04 11.89 10.47
CA ARG A 121 3.96 12.47 9.12
C ARG A 121 2.55 12.34 8.58
N PRO A 122 1.96 13.42 8.04
CA PRO A 122 0.65 13.35 7.42
C PRO A 122 0.75 12.65 6.06
N LEU A 123 -0.22 11.79 5.79
CA LEU A 123 -0.39 11.12 4.51
C LEU A 123 -1.81 11.38 4.01
N PRO A 124 -1.99 11.70 2.73
CA PRO A 124 -3.33 11.67 2.16
C PRO A 124 -3.97 10.29 2.36
N LEU A 125 -5.25 10.29 2.71
CA LEU A 125 -6.02 9.09 2.96
C LEU A 125 -7.24 9.08 2.05
N ALA A 126 -7.46 7.97 1.37
CA ALA A 126 -8.66 7.76 0.58
C ALA A 126 -9.23 6.37 0.86
N ARG A 127 -10.55 6.23 0.74
CA ARG A 127 -11.24 4.95 0.90
C ARG A 127 -11.58 4.36 -0.44
N VAL A 128 -11.27 3.08 -0.60
CA VAL A 128 -11.56 2.32 -1.83
C VAL A 128 -12.08 0.95 -1.42
N THR A 129 -13.17 0.52 -2.05
CA THR A 129 -13.67 -0.84 -1.86
C THR A 129 -12.73 -1.81 -2.56
N ALA A 130 -11.98 -2.60 -1.80
CA ALA A 130 -10.87 -3.39 -2.31
C ALA A 130 -11.28 -4.38 -3.40
N ARG A 131 -12.48 -4.95 -3.30
CA ARG A 131 -12.95 -6.00 -4.23
C ARG A 131 -13.69 -5.46 -5.44
N ASP A 132 -13.89 -4.14 -5.54
CA ASP A 132 -14.54 -3.54 -6.69
C ASP A 132 -13.68 -3.69 -7.95
N ALA A 133 -14.34 -3.88 -9.08
CA ALA A 133 -13.65 -3.93 -10.37
C ALA A 133 -12.90 -2.64 -10.69
N SER A 134 -13.36 -1.50 -10.17
CA SER A 134 -12.73 -0.20 -10.40
C SER A 134 -11.68 0.18 -9.36
N ALA A 135 -11.34 -0.72 -8.43
CA ALA A 135 -10.37 -0.40 -7.36
C ALA A 135 -9.02 0.03 -7.94
N VAL A 136 -8.48 -0.71 -8.89
CA VAL A 136 -7.17 -0.39 -9.52
C VAL A 136 -7.23 0.93 -10.29
N PRO A 137 -8.18 1.18 -11.19
CA PRO A 137 -8.28 2.48 -11.85
C PRO A 137 -8.43 3.65 -10.88
N ARG A 138 -9.18 3.47 -9.79
CA ARG A 138 -9.34 4.52 -8.77
C ARG A 138 -8.03 4.84 -8.08
N ILE A 139 -7.28 3.82 -7.69
CA ILE A 139 -5.97 4.00 -7.05
C ILE A 139 -5.00 4.68 -8.02
N ASN A 140 -5.00 4.27 -9.29
CA ASN A 140 -4.16 4.91 -10.30
C ASN A 140 -4.44 6.41 -10.41
N ARG A 141 -5.71 6.82 -10.32
CA ARG A 141 -6.05 8.24 -10.34
C ARG A 141 -5.61 8.97 -9.09
N LEU A 142 -5.84 8.36 -7.92
CA LEU A 142 -5.49 8.96 -6.63
C LEU A 142 -3.97 9.12 -6.47
N ALA A 143 -3.20 8.19 -7.01
CA ALA A 143 -1.76 8.12 -6.82
C ALA A 143 -0.97 8.94 -7.85
N ARG A 144 -1.59 9.39 -8.94
CA ARG A 144 -0.85 10.13 -9.97
C ARG A 144 -0.48 11.52 -9.48
N LEU A 145 0.64 12.00 -9.99
CA LEU A 145 1.08 13.38 -9.72
C LEU A 145 0.09 14.39 -10.29
N PRO A 146 -0.09 15.54 -9.62
CA PRO A 146 -0.94 16.60 -10.15
C PRO A 146 -0.40 17.18 -11.44
#